data_17a43294c5b2bd2df335a4f01033d45d
#
_entry.id   17a43294c5b2bd2df335a4f01033d45d
#
_cell.length_a   1.000
_cell.length_b   1.000
_cell.length_c   1.000
_cell.angle_alpha   90.00
_cell.angle_beta   90.00
_cell.angle_gamma   90.00
#
_symmetry.space_group_name_H-M   'P 1'
#
loop_
_entity.id
_entity.type
_entity.pdbx_description
1 polymer ?
#
loop_
_entity_poly.entity_id
_entity_poly.type
_entity_poly.pdbx_seq_one_letter_code
_entity_poly.pdbx_strand_id
1 'polypeptide(L)'
;MQTSTDTDAIAQTILSLERQSLNTWNKGDIEGQLKFYADDVTFFDPITAMRLDGLPAIAEYFRILWAGKVNIPRYQMLNPQVIGGTDLAVLTYNLVNYVHAADSSEKVSTQWNSTQVYRRMGEQWRVVHVHWSFTRHPAFQSMSNRRLASVARCERGVH
;
A
#
# COMPACT_ATOMS: atom_id res chain seq x y z
N MET A 1 -15.55 5.60 27.12
CA MET A 1 -16.06 6.32 25.94
C MET A 1 -14.88 7.08 25.35
N GLN A 2 -14.38 6.66 24.19
CA GLN A 2 -13.22 7.27 23.55
C GLN A 2 -13.61 8.67 23.04
N THR A 3 -12.81 9.69 23.31
CA THR A 3 -13.11 11.04 22.84
C THR A 3 -12.74 11.19 21.37
N SER A 4 -13.40 12.08 20.64
CA SER A 4 -13.05 12.40 19.23
C SER A 4 -11.57 12.79 19.11
N THR A 5 -11.04 13.52 20.09
CA THR A 5 -9.65 13.97 20.14
C THR A 5 -8.65 12.80 20.23
N ASP A 6 -8.99 11.74 20.98
CA ASP A 6 -8.12 10.56 21.10
C ASP A 6 -8.07 9.78 19.79
N THR A 7 -9.20 9.65 19.11
CA THR A 7 -9.28 8.99 17.78
C THR A 7 -8.46 9.73 16.72
N ASP A 8 -8.55 11.06 16.72
CA ASP A 8 -7.78 11.90 15.80
C ASP A 8 -6.28 11.82 16.06
N ALA A 9 -5.85 11.77 17.32
CA ALA A 9 -4.45 11.60 17.70
C ALA A 9 -3.89 10.24 17.23
N ILE A 10 -4.67 9.16 17.40
CA ILE A 10 -4.32 7.84 16.90
C ILE A 10 -4.18 7.86 15.36
N ALA A 11 -5.15 8.44 14.67
CA ALA A 11 -5.12 8.54 13.22
C ALA A 11 -3.86 9.27 12.71
N GLN A 12 -3.50 10.38 13.32
CA GLN A 12 -2.27 11.11 12.98
C GLN A 12 -1.01 10.28 13.23
N THR A 13 -0.98 9.54 14.34
CA THR A 13 0.15 8.64 14.67
C THR A 13 0.31 7.56 13.61
N ILE A 14 -0.78 6.87 13.25
CA ILE A 14 -0.77 5.80 12.23
C ILE A 14 -0.34 6.35 10.86
N LEU A 15 -0.87 7.50 10.45
CA LEU A 15 -0.48 8.14 9.19
C LEU A 15 1.00 8.55 9.16
N SER A 16 1.53 9.01 10.30
CA SER A 16 2.94 9.35 10.42
C SER A 16 3.84 8.12 10.30
N LEU A 17 3.49 7.02 10.97
CA LEU A 17 4.20 5.75 10.88
C LEU A 17 4.19 5.18 9.47
N GLU A 18 3.05 5.21 8.79
CA GLU A 18 2.96 4.72 7.41
C GLU A 18 3.82 5.54 6.44
N ARG A 19 3.84 6.87 6.57
CA ARG A 19 4.73 7.72 5.77
C ARG A 19 6.21 7.41 6.03
N GLN A 20 6.60 7.18 7.27
CA GLN A 20 7.96 6.75 7.60
C GLN A 20 8.30 5.39 6.97
N SER A 21 7.38 4.43 7.07
CA SER A 21 7.49 3.11 6.44
C SER A 21 7.66 3.21 4.92
N LEU A 22 6.80 3.96 4.24
CA LEU A 22 6.90 4.19 2.79
C LEU A 22 8.21 4.88 2.40
N ASN A 23 8.66 5.89 3.16
CA ASN A 23 9.93 6.57 2.91
C ASN A 23 11.12 5.63 3.08
N THR A 24 11.06 4.71 4.04
CA THR A 24 12.09 3.70 4.29
C THR A 24 12.15 2.69 3.14
N TRP A 25 10.99 2.13 2.77
CA TRP A 25 10.86 1.23 1.64
C TRP A 25 11.35 1.84 0.33
N ASN A 26 10.92 3.05 0.03
CA ASN A 26 11.21 3.74 -1.24
C ASN A 26 12.69 4.01 -1.46
N LYS A 27 13.49 4.05 -0.38
CA LYS A 27 14.96 4.14 -0.42
C LYS A 27 15.64 2.78 -0.59
N GLY A 28 14.87 1.69 -0.59
CA GLY A 28 15.39 0.33 -0.66
C GLY A 28 15.94 -0.21 0.66
N ASP A 29 15.62 0.44 1.79
CA ASP A 29 16.05 0.00 3.13
C ASP A 29 15.10 -1.09 3.64
N ILE A 30 15.36 -2.32 3.21
CA ILE A 30 14.58 -3.52 3.59
C ILE A 30 14.62 -3.74 5.10
N GLU A 31 15.81 -3.65 5.71
CA GLU A 31 15.97 -3.92 7.15
C GLU A 31 15.29 -2.84 8.00
N GLY A 32 15.32 -1.59 7.54
CA GLY A 32 14.57 -0.50 8.17
C GLY A 32 13.07 -0.71 8.07
N GLN A 33 12.59 -1.19 6.91
CA GLN A 33 11.17 -1.49 6.68
C GLN A 33 10.64 -2.56 7.64
N LEU A 34 11.39 -3.64 7.85
CA LEU A 34 11.00 -4.74 8.73
C LEU A 34 10.77 -4.31 10.19
N LYS A 35 11.38 -3.20 10.62
CA LYS A 35 11.21 -2.66 11.99
C LYS A 35 9.81 -2.11 12.27
N PHE A 36 9.02 -1.82 11.25
CA PHE A 36 7.62 -1.39 11.43
C PHE A 36 6.68 -2.56 11.70
N TYR A 37 7.10 -3.80 11.46
CA TYR A 37 6.27 -4.99 11.54
C TYR A 37 6.38 -5.67 12.92
N ALA A 38 5.29 -6.30 13.35
CA ALA A 38 5.28 -7.20 14.49
C ALA A 38 5.83 -8.57 14.09
N ASP A 39 6.27 -9.38 15.07
CA ASP A 39 6.83 -10.71 14.79
C ASP A 39 5.80 -11.66 14.17
N ASP A 40 4.52 -11.49 14.51
CA ASP A 40 3.40 -12.29 14.02
C ASP A 40 2.67 -11.66 12.81
N VAL A 41 3.29 -10.71 12.13
CA VAL A 41 2.72 -10.03 10.97
C VAL A 41 2.36 -11.00 9.85
N THR A 42 1.26 -10.72 9.16
CA THR A 42 0.84 -11.44 7.95
C THR A 42 0.87 -10.52 6.74
N PHE A 43 1.20 -11.07 5.58
CA PHE A 43 1.42 -10.27 4.38
C PHE A 43 0.97 -11.02 3.12
N PHE A 44 0.33 -10.32 2.21
CA PHE A 44 0.25 -10.71 0.81
C PHE A 44 0.13 -9.50 -0.12
N ASP A 45 0.61 -9.71 -1.32
CA ASP A 45 0.57 -8.77 -2.43
C ASP A 45 0.24 -9.50 -3.74
N PRO A 46 0.18 -8.85 -4.89
CA PRO A 46 -0.13 -9.50 -6.17
C PRO A 46 0.86 -10.57 -6.64
N ILE A 47 2.04 -10.68 -6.00
CA ILE A 47 3.10 -11.61 -6.38
C ILE A 47 3.09 -12.84 -5.49
N THR A 48 2.64 -12.73 -4.23
CA THR A 48 2.57 -13.86 -3.32
C THR A 48 1.48 -14.85 -3.77
N ALA A 49 1.83 -16.13 -3.85
CA ALA A 49 0.88 -17.18 -4.18
C ALA A 49 -0.12 -17.42 -3.03
N MET A 50 0.35 -17.27 -1.79
CA MET A 50 -0.41 -17.41 -0.57
C MET A 50 0.06 -16.36 0.45
N ARG A 51 -0.71 -16.20 1.54
CA ARG A 51 -0.32 -15.32 2.64
C ARG A 51 1.00 -15.78 3.25
N LEU A 52 1.90 -14.85 3.46
CA LEU A 52 3.11 -15.06 4.25
C LEU A 52 2.78 -14.82 5.72
N ASP A 53 3.20 -15.71 6.59
CA ASP A 53 2.95 -15.67 8.02
C ASP A 53 4.26 -15.51 8.80
N GLY A 54 4.33 -14.45 9.59
CA GLY A 54 5.46 -14.12 10.46
C GLY A 54 6.57 -13.29 9.78
N LEU A 55 7.22 -12.50 10.60
CA LEU A 55 8.28 -11.59 10.18
C LEU A 55 9.43 -12.29 9.44
N PRO A 56 9.90 -13.49 9.83
CA PRO A 56 10.97 -14.18 9.11
C PRO A 56 10.62 -14.50 7.65
N ALA A 57 9.40 -14.96 7.38
CA ALA A 57 8.97 -15.29 6.02
C ALA A 57 8.89 -14.05 5.13
N ILE A 58 8.41 -12.94 5.68
CA ILE A 58 8.34 -11.66 4.97
C ILE A 58 9.74 -11.10 4.72
N ALA A 59 10.63 -11.20 5.70
CA ALA A 59 12.01 -10.75 5.57
C ALA A 59 12.74 -11.50 4.44
N GLU A 60 12.60 -12.82 4.37
CA GLU A 60 13.16 -13.62 3.29
C GLU A 60 12.59 -13.23 1.93
N TYR A 61 11.26 -13.08 1.83
CA TYR A 61 10.56 -12.64 0.63
C TYR A 61 11.09 -11.27 0.14
N PHE A 62 11.23 -10.30 1.03
CA PHE A 62 11.72 -8.98 0.68
C PHE A 62 13.18 -9.00 0.23
N ARG A 63 14.05 -9.75 0.91
CA ARG A 63 15.47 -9.86 0.55
C ARG A 63 15.66 -10.53 -0.80
N ILE A 64 14.92 -11.59 -1.09
CA ILE A 64 15.03 -12.32 -2.37
C ILE A 64 14.51 -11.47 -3.54
N LEU A 65 13.35 -10.86 -3.41
CA LEU A 65 12.70 -10.20 -4.53
C LEU A 65 13.09 -8.72 -4.69
N TRP A 66 13.36 -8.01 -3.60
CA TRP A 66 13.38 -6.55 -3.60
C TRP A 66 14.73 -5.94 -3.21
N ALA A 67 15.66 -6.67 -2.58
CA ALA A 67 16.94 -6.12 -2.20
C ALA A 67 17.69 -5.54 -3.42
N GLY A 68 18.09 -4.27 -3.30
CA GLY A 68 18.78 -3.53 -4.36
C GLY A 68 17.93 -3.16 -5.57
N LYS A 69 16.61 -3.42 -5.56
CA LYS A 69 15.70 -3.16 -6.69
C LYS A 69 14.70 -2.04 -6.43
N VAL A 70 14.53 -1.63 -5.19
CA VAL A 70 13.58 -0.58 -4.81
C VAL A 70 14.27 0.77 -4.82
N ASN A 71 13.79 1.66 -5.66
CA ASN A 71 14.15 3.07 -5.69
C ASN A 71 12.95 3.84 -6.25
N ILE A 72 12.15 4.43 -5.37
CA ILE A 72 10.95 5.18 -5.73
C ILE A 72 11.16 6.63 -5.34
N PRO A 73 11.53 7.50 -6.29
CA PRO A 73 11.90 8.88 -5.98
C PRO A 73 10.75 9.72 -5.43
N ARG A 74 9.52 9.40 -5.81
CA ARG A 74 8.31 10.10 -5.34
C ARG A 74 7.11 9.17 -5.29
N TYR A 75 6.29 9.36 -4.27
CA TYR A 75 4.96 8.73 -4.17
C TYR A 75 3.90 9.75 -3.76
N GLN A 76 2.65 9.38 -3.93
CA GLN A 76 1.49 10.12 -3.46
C GLN A 76 0.53 9.16 -2.77
N MET A 77 0.23 9.43 -1.50
CA MET A 77 -0.81 8.74 -0.74
C MET A 77 -2.12 9.47 -0.94
N LEU A 78 -3.11 8.79 -1.49
CA LEU A 78 -4.43 9.32 -1.80
C LEU A 78 -5.49 8.72 -0.88
N ASN A 79 -6.44 9.55 -0.46
CA ASN A 79 -7.62 9.15 0.32
C ASN A 79 -7.29 8.29 1.56
N PRO A 80 -6.29 8.64 2.39
CA PRO A 80 -5.99 7.87 3.57
C PRO A 80 -7.15 7.94 4.57
N GLN A 81 -7.56 6.79 5.08
CA GLN A 81 -8.57 6.67 6.12
C GLN A 81 -8.09 5.73 7.21
N VAL A 82 -8.14 6.18 8.45
CA VAL A 82 -7.85 5.37 9.64
C VAL A 82 -9.15 5.09 10.37
N ILE A 83 -9.40 3.83 10.64
CA ILE A 83 -10.52 3.36 11.45
C ILE A 83 -9.94 2.53 12.58
N GLY A 84 -10.32 2.79 13.82
CA GLY A 84 -9.83 1.97 14.92
C GLY A 84 -10.05 2.58 16.30
N GLY A 85 -9.48 1.94 17.27
CA GLY A 85 -9.53 2.28 18.68
C GLY A 85 -8.14 2.29 19.32
N THR A 86 -8.10 2.14 20.65
CA THR A 86 -6.90 2.27 21.47
C THR A 86 -5.82 1.25 21.14
N ASP A 87 -6.20 0.04 20.70
CA ASP A 87 -5.28 -1.09 20.60
C ASP A 87 -5.13 -1.62 19.16
N LEU A 88 -6.07 -1.29 18.29
CA LEU A 88 -6.07 -1.74 16.89
C LEU A 88 -6.55 -0.60 15.99
N ALA A 89 -5.87 -0.43 14.87
CA ALA A 89 -6.26 0.52 13.83
C ALA A 89 -6.07 -0.10 12.44
N VAL A 90 -6.98 0.22 11.54
CA VAL A 90 -6.90 -0.15 10.12
C VAL A 90 -6.72 1.13 9.33
N LEU A 91 -5.66 1.17 8.53
CA LEU A 91 -5.39 2.24 7.56
C LEU A 91 -5.66 1.70 6.15
N THR A 92 -6.47 2.42 5.40
CA THR A 92 -6.68 2.16 3.97
C THR A 92 -6.33 3.40 3.15
N TYR A 93 -5.70 3.20 1.99
CA TYR A 93 -5.37 4.29 1.07
C TYR A 93 -5.04 3.76 -0.33
N ASN A 94 -4.99 4.68 -1.29
CA ASN A 94 -4.40 4.42 -2.59
C ASN A 94 -2.99 5.02 -2.65
N LEU A 95 -2.07 4.31 -3.30
CA LEU A 95 -0.70 4.76 -3.49
C LEU A 95 -0.39 4.88 -4.99
N VAL A 96 0.18 6.01 -5.37
CA VAL A 96 0.74 6.22 -6.71
C VAL A 96 2.24 6.41 -6.58
N ASN A 97 3.00 5.57 -7.25
CA ASN A 97 4.45 5.68 -7.33
C ASN A 97 4.87 6.29 -8.67
N TYR A 98 5.87 7.14 -8.63
CA TYR A 98 6.41 7.83 -9.79
C TYR A 98 7.87 7.47 -10.00
N VAL A 99 8.27 7.43 -11.25
CA VAL A 99 9.66 7.24 -11.69
C VAL A 99 10.02 8.28 -12.73
N HIS A 100 11.33 8.53 -12.90
CA HIS A 100 11.82 9.36 -13.99
C HIS A 100 11.98 8.51 -15.25
N ALA A 101 11.44 8.98 -16.36
CA ALA A 101 11.68 8.41 -17.68
C ALA A 101 13.06 8.84 -18.21
N ALA A 102 13.48 8.25 -19.32
CA ALA A 102 14.77 8.56 -19.96
C ALA A 102 14.92 10.05 -20.38
N ASP A 103 13.81 10.72 -20.66
CA ASP A 103 13.74 12.15 -20.99
C ASP A 103 13.63 13.04 -19.75
N SER A 104 13.86 12.49 -18.55
CA SER A 104 13.72 13.15 -17.24
C SER A 104 12.29 13.57 -16.90
N SER A 105 11.29 13.25 -17.70
CA SER A 105 9.88 13.44 -17.34
C SER A 105 9.45 12.47 -16.25
N GLU A 106 8.54 12.91 -15.39
CA GLU A 106 7.96 12.05 -14.36
C GLU A 106 6.82 11.23 -14.94
N LYS A 107 6.80 9.94 -14.65
CA LYS A 107 5.75 9.00 -15.07
C LYS A 107 5.23 8.20 -13.90
N VAL A 108 3.94 7.88 -13.92
CA VAL A 108 3.34 6.91 -13.00
C VAL A 108 3.93 5.54 -13.29
N SER A 109 4.53 4.93 -12.27
CA SER A 109 5.10 3.57 -12.33
C SER A 109 4.06 2.54 -11.93
N THR A 110 3.49 2.70 -10.74
CA THR A 110 2.53 1.74 -10.17
C THR A 110 1.43 2.45 -9.39
N GLN A 111 0.27 1.83 -9.34
CA GLN A 111 -0.87 2.29 -8.57
C GLN A 111 -1.41 1.14 -7.73
N TRP A 112 -1.60 1.38 -6.43
CA TRP A 112 -1.91 0.36 -5.45
C TRP A 112 -3.13 0.71 -4.61
N ASN A 113 -3.85 -0.32 -4.19
CA ASN A 113 -4.70 -0.29 -3.01
C ASN A 113 -3.89 -0.86 -1.85
N SER A 114 -3.97 -0.23 -0.70
CA SER A 114 -3.31 -0.67 0.52
C SER A 114 -4.29 -0.81 1.66
N THR A 115 -4.15 -1.89 2.41
CA THR A 115 -4.74 -2.06 3.73
C THR A 115 -3.63 -2.47 4.69
N GLN A 116 -3.46 -1.67 5.74
CA GLN A 116 -2.51 -1.91 6.82
C GLN A 116 -3.29 -2.06 8.12
N VAL A 117 -3.02 -3.10 8.89
CA VAL A 117 -3.57 -3.25 10.24
C VAL A 117 -2.45 -3.02 11.24
N TYR A 118 -2.65 -2.05 12.11
CA TYR A 118 -1.74 -1.68 13.18
C TYR A 118 -2.27 -2.17 14.52
N ARG A 119 -1.41 -2.75 15.33
CA ARG A 119 -1.70 -3.13 16.72
C ARG A 119 -0.78 -2.37 17.66
N ARG A 120 -1.36 -1.87 18.76
CA ARG A 120 -0.60 -1.24 19.82
C ARG A 120 0.05 -2.30 20.70
N MET A 121 1.36 -2.20 20.86
CA MET A 121 2.19 -3.10 21.66
C MET A 121 2.96 -2.25 22.69
N GLY A 122 2.36 -2.11 23.87
CA GLY A 122 2.83 -1.14 24.86
C GLY A 122 2.62 0.29 24.36
N GLU A 123 3.70 1.06 24.24
CA GLU A 123 3.65 2.44 23.73
C GLU A 123 3.85 2.53 22.20
N GLN A 124 4.11 1.42 21.54
CA GLN A 124 4.44 1.40 20.11
C GLN A 124 3.31 0.78 19.29
N TRP A 125 3.11 1.33 18.09
CA TRP A 125 2.27 0.72 17.09
C TRP A 125 3.12 -0.10 16.12
N ARG A 126 2.68 -1.33 15.80
CA ARG A 126 3.32 -2.24 14.84
C ARG A 126 2.30 -2.74 13.83
N VAL A 127 2.74 -2.92 12.61
CA VAL A 127 1.93 -3.52 11.56
C VAL A 127 1.80 -5.02 11.83
N VAL A 128 0.57 -5.52 11.87
CA VAL A 128 0.23 -6.95 12.07
C VAL A 128 -0.39 -7.58 10.83
N HIS A 129 -0.84 -6.79 9.88
CA HIS A 129 -1.29 -7.29 8.58
C HIS A 129 -1.08 -6.27 7.48
N VAL A 130 -0.67 -6.76 6.32
CA VAL A 130 -0.45 -5.97 5.11
C VAL A 130 -1.14 -6.63 3.93
N HIS A 131 -1.92 -5.85 3.19
CA HIS A 131 -2.46 -6.25 1.90
C HIS A 131 -2.20 -5.17 0.86
N TRP A 132 -1.53 -5.56 -0.22
CA TRP A 132 -1.36 -4.75 -1.41
C TRP A 132 -2.06 -5.38 -2.59
N SER A 133 -2.75 -4.58 -3.39
CA SER A 133 -3.28 -5.00 -4.70
C SER A 133 -3.12 -3.86 -5.70
N PHE A 134 -3.06 -4.17 -6.99
CA PHE A 134 -3.11 -3.12 -8.01
C PHE A 134 -4.50 -2.50 -8.07
N THR A 135 -4.59 -1.17 -8.25
CA THR A 135 -5.86 -0.48 -8.47
C THR A 135 -6.52 -0.92 -9.77
N ARG A 136 -5.70 -1.25 -10.79
CA ARG A 136 -6.15 -1.83 -12.05
C ARG A 136 -5.18 -2.92 -12.45
N HIS A 137 -5.67 -4.14 -12.53
CA HIS A 137 -4.88 -5.22 -13.11
C HIS A 137 -4.74 -5.01 -14.61
N PRO A 138 -3.53 -5.12 -15.21
CA PRO A 138 -3.31 -4.91 -16.66
C PRO A 138 -4.24 -5.72 -17.54
N ALA A 139 -4.60 -6.96 -17.15
CA ALA A 139 -5.54 -7.81 -17.87
C ALA A 139 -6.98 -7.26 -17.91
N PHE A 140 -7.39 -6.42 -16.96
CA PHE A 140 -8.71 -5.82 -16.93
C PHE A 140 -8.80 -4.47 -17.65
N GLN A 141 -7.68 -3.82 -17.96
CA GLN A 141 -7.66 -2.58 -18.75
C GLN A 141 -8.21 -2.82 -20.16
N SER A 142 -7.87 -3.95 -20.78
CA SER A 142 -8.38 -4.31 -22.11
C SER A 142 -9.88 -4.61 -22.13
N MET A 143 -10.43 -5.17 -21.04
CA MET A 143 -11.87 -5.45 -20.89
C MET A 143 -12.68 -4.18 -20.67
N SER A 144 -12.19 -3.25 -19.85
CA SER A 144 -12.83 -1.96 -19.59
C SER A 144 -12.91 -1.12 -20.87
N ASN A 145 -11.82 -1.05 -21.64
CA ASN A 145 -11.78 -0.30 -22.89
C ASN A 145 -12.69 -0.92 -23.97
N ARG A 146 -12.84 -2.26 -24.02
CA ARG A 146 -13.78 -2.94 -24.94
C ARG A 146 -15.23 -2.67 -24.56
N ARG A 147 -15.60 -2.69 -23.28
CA ARG A 147 -16.96 -2.37 -22.83
C ARG A 147 -17.32 -0.91 -23.07
N LEU A 148 -16.43 0.03 -22.77
CA LEU A 148 -16.66 1.45 -23.04
C LEU A 148 -16.80 1.73 -24.56
N ALA A 149 -16.00 1.06 -25.39
CA ALA A 149 -16.08 1.17 -26.85
C ALA A 149 -17.37 0.53 -27.40
N SER A 150 -17.93 -0.51 -26.77
CA SER A 150 -19.21 -1.12 -27.17
C SER A 150 -20.43 -0.25 -26.80
N VAL A 151 -20.41 0.40 -25.62
CA VAL A 151 -21.44 1.32 -25.19
C VAL A 151 -21.47 2.56 -26.08
N ALA A 152 -20.31 3.15 -26.39
CA ALA A 152 -20.20 4.31 -27.27
C ALA A 152 -20.58 4.00 -28.73
N ARG A 153 -20.57 2.73 -29.16
CA ARG A 153 -21.10 2.31 -30.49
C ARG A 153 -22.61 2.12 -30.48
N CYS A 154 -23.18 1.65 -29.38
CA CYS A 154 -24.63 1.46 -29.25
C CYS A 154 -25.38 2.82 -29.27
N GLU A 155 -24.80 3.86 -28.67
CA GLU A 155 -25.40 5.21 -28.65
C GLU A 155 -25.34 5.92 -30.01
N ARG A 156 -24.47 5.50 -30.95
CA ARG A 156 -24.35 6.09 -32.30
C ARG A 156 -25.13 5.36 -33.39
N GLY A 157 -25.83 4.30 -33.03
CA GLY A 157 -26.62 3.49 -33.97
C GLY A 157 -28.13 3.76 -33.97
N VAL A 158 -28.61 4.79 -33.28
CA VAL A 158 -30.01 5.19 -33.25
C VAL A 158 -30.16 6.57 -33.93
N HIS A 159 -30.17 6.53 -35.24
CA HIS A 159 -30.74 7.62 -36.08
C HIS A 159 -31.38 6.97 -37.33
#